data_c2a0b4449315f27f8e1cbc391a7417d5
#
_entry.id   c2a0b4449315f27f8e1cbc391a7417d5
#
_cell.length_a   1.000
_cell.length_b   1.000
_cell.length_c   1.000
_cell.angle_alpha   90.00
_cell.angle_beta   90.00
_cell.angle_gamma   90.00
#
_symmetry.space_group_name_H-M   'P 1'
#
loop_
_entity.id
_entity.type
_entity.pdbx_description
1 polymer ?
#
loop_
_entity_poly.entity_id
_entity_poly.type
_entity_poly.pdbx_seq_one_letter_code
_entity_poly.pdbx_strand_id
1 'polypeptide(L)'
;MKPLVIFCIVLLLLLIPSATAANQPAPAKEIVFINEQFPPFSFQEDGKLQGISVDLLEKMLGHMNTTLNRGEIKLLPWDQGYQMALHDNNTVIFTTGRIPDREALFKWVGPISSIKVVLFALNEKHIKINSPGDLRALKIGVTRDSAEGPVAIKAGANPGNLVEKNNTTEILDILKAGTIDAWAYPDIVGFWLANKAGLNASEYEIVYELEKETPLYCAFNKNTSDSTVKAFQEALNQTKKGKEASGVSDFEMVLYRYLPVLYGRSNMTSHQIMDLLNKTSADIERNASGTFINISAGARSYKDNPDIALFVIDTKAIVMAHSSRPELVGSNETNRADVSGKKFIEAMVAGALKNGAGQEDYIYSDPNRTGLYYKSAYYRLSKVSDVPEYIVGCIDYKEEGSKN
;
A
#
# COMPACT_ATOMS: atom_id res chain seq x y z
N MET A 1 84.22 16.04 39.70
CA MET A 1 83.33 14.85 39.70
C MET A 1 81.94 15.35 39.31
N LYS A 2 81.46 15.09 38.10
CA LYS A 2 80.10 15.41 37.61
C LYS A 2 79.28 14.15 37.59
N PRO A 3 78.05 14.11 38.10
CA PRO A 3 77.17 12.93 37.98
C PRO A 3 76.53 12.81 36.59
N LEU A 4 76.62 11.61 36.08
CA LEU A 4 75.97 11.18 34.82
C LEU A 4 74.47 10.91 35.07
N VAL A 5 73.63 11.66 34.44
CA VAL A 5 72.15 11.47 34.47
C VAL A 5 71.79 10.49 33.35
N ILE A 6 71.41 9.28 33.75
CA ILE A 6 70.89 8.26 32.82
C ILE A 6 69.39 8.57 32.53
N PHE A 7 69.04 8.91 31.26
CA PHE A 7 67.67 9.15 30.83
C PHE A 7 67.08 7.79 30.36
N CYS A 8 66.24 7.19 31.19
CA CYS A 8 65.48 6.02 30.80
C CYS A 8 64.27 6.48 29.92
N ILE A 9 64.33 6.24 28.60
CA ILE A 9 63.20 6.37 27.70
C ILE A 9 62.31 5.14 27.90
N VAL A 10 61.16 5.32 28.56
CA VAL A 10 60.09 4.31 28.63
C VAL A 10 59.29 4.39 27.32
N LEU A 11 59.51 3.42 26.45
CA LEU A 11 58.75 3.26 25.21
C LEU A 11 57.32 2.75 25.55
N LEU A 12 56.36 3.66 25.63
CA LEU A 12 54.97 3.33 25.85
C LEU A 12 54.39 2.78 24.54
N LEU A 13 54.33 1.47 24.36
CA LEU A 13 53.62 0.78 23.30
C LEU A 13 52.11 1.02 23.50
N LEU A 14 51.59 2.00 22.81
CA LEU A 14 50.12 2.19 22.61
C LEU A 14 49.60 0.97 21.86
N LEU A 15 49.04 0.01 22.56
CA LEU A 15 48.12 -0.99 22.00
C LEU A 15 46.88 -0.25 21.50
N ILE A 16 46.90 0.11 20.22
CA ILE A 16 45.68 0.53 19.50
C ILE A 16 44.82 -0.73 19.42
N PRO A 17 43.64 -0.79 20.08
CA PRO A 17 42.72 -1.89 19.83
C PRO A 17 42.39 -1.86 18.34
N SER A 18 42.73 -2.95 17.63
CA SER A 18 42.18 -3.19 16.29
C SER A 18 40.67 -3.11 16.42
N ALA A 19 40.09 -1.99 15.99
CA ALA A 19 38.66 -1.90 15.82
C ALA A 19 38.30 -3.08 14.89
N THR A 20 37.65 -4.08 15.46
CA THR A 20 36.96 -5.12 14.71
C THR A 20 36.18 -4.38 13.64
N ALA A 21 36.45 -4.70 12.38
CA ALA A 21 35.67 -4.20 11.24
C ALA A 21 34.21 -4.65 11.46
N ALA A 22 33.49 -3.88 12.27
CA ALA A 22 32.10 -4.11 12.54
C ALA A 22 31.37 -3.88 11.22
N ASN A 23 30.99 -4.99 10.56
CA ASN A 23 29.85 -5.14 9.67
C ASN A 23 29.46 -3.84 8.93
N GLN A 24 30.37 -3.31 8.10
CA GLN A 24 29.97 -2.26 7.16
C GLN A 24 29.00 -2.89 6.17
N PRO A 25 27.87 -2.22 5.85
CA PRO A 25 26.97 -2.72 4.82
C PRO A 25 27.77 -2.93 3.54
N ALA A 26 27.61 -4.11 2.93
CA ALA A 26 28.17 -4.32 1.59
C ALA A 26 27.62 -3.19 0.70
N PRO A 27 28.49 -2.53 -0.09
CA PRO A 27 27.98 -1.53 -1.04
C PRO A 27 26.91 -2.21 -1.89
N ALA A 28 25.78 -1.52 -2.14
CA ALA A 28 24.68 -2.08 -2.92
C ALA A 28 25.12 -2.60 -4.31
N LYS A 29 26.26 -2.14 -4.81
CA LYS A 29 26.93 -2.65 -6.01
C LYS A 29 27.40 -4.10 -5.97
N GLU A 30 27.54 -4.68 -4.77
CA GLU A 30 27.93 -6.10 -4.60
C GLU A 30 26.71 -7.02 -4.52
N ILE A 31 25.49 -6.47 -4.50
CA ILE A 31 24.26 -7.25 -4.43
C ILE A 31 23.80 -7.61 -5.85
N VAL A 32 23.56 -8.87 -6.10
CA VAL A 32 22.95 -9.37 -7.34
C VAL A 32 21.44 -9.36 -7.17
N PHE A 33 20.77 -8.53 -7.96
CA PHE A 33 19.33 -8.41 -7.98
C PHE A 33 18.71 -9.43 -8.93
N ILE A 34 17.74 -10.21 -8.43
CA ILE A 34 17.06 -11.25 -9.18
C ILE A 34 15.57 -10.98 -9.17
N ASN A 35 14.91 -11.16 -10.30
CA ASN A 35 13.46 -11.06 -10.42
C ASN A 35 12.94 -12.06 -11.45
N GLU A 36 11.62 -12.26 -11.48
CA GLU A 36 10.92 -13.04 -12.48
C GLU A 36 9.97 -12.17 -13.31
N GLN A 37 9.47 -12.68 -14.40
CA GLN A 37 8.42 -12.05 -15.20
C GLN A 37 7.07 -12.16 -14.47
N PHE A 38 6.76 -11.20 -13.63
CA PHE A 38 5.55 -11.15 -12.80
C PHE A 38 4.89 -9.76 -12.82
N PRO A 39 4.19 -9.38 -13.92
CA PRO A 39 3.54 -8.08 -14.02
C PRO A 39 2.40 -7.94 -12.99
N PRO A 40 2.15 -6.74 -12.44
CA PRO A 40 2.86 -5.48 -12.69
C PRO A 40 4.08 -5.27 -11.79
N PHE A 41 4.54 -6.27 -11.05
CA PHE A 41 5.66 -6.12 -10.12
C PHE A 41 7.01 -6.03 -10.83
N SER A 42 7.24 -6.91 -11.78
CA SER A 42 8.45 -6.95 -12.60
C SER A 42 8.13 -7.56 -13.96
N PHE A 43 8.41 -6.83 -15.02
CA PHE A 43 8.18 -7.31 -16.38
C PHE A 43 9.01 -6.55 -17.40
N GLN A 44 9.28 -7.21 -18.51
CA GLN A 44 9.93 -6.61 -19.67
C GLN A 44 8.88 -6.29 -20.73
N GLU A 45 8.83 -5.04 -21.17
CA GLU A 45 7.98 -4.54 -22.24
C GLU A 45 8.84 -3.62 -23.12
N ASP A 46 8.81 -3.80 -24.44
CA ASP A 46 9.63 -3.06 -25.42
C ASP A 46 11.13 -3.05 -25.08
N GLY A 47 11.64 -4.17 -24.58
CA GLY A 47 13.04 -4.34 -24.19
C GLY A 47 13.46 -3.63 -22.91
N LYS A 48 12.52 -3.00 -22.18
CA LYS A 48 12.77 -2.30 -20.92
C LYS A 48 12.22 -3.07 -19.73
N LEU A 49 13.05 -3.31 -18.74
CA LEU A 49 12.62 -3.87 -17.46
C LEU A 49 11.95 -2.78 -16.62
N GLN A 50 10.74 -3.04 -16.17
CA GLN A 50 9.90 -2.12 -15.40
C GLN A 50 8.99 -2.86 -14.44
N GLY A 51 8.21 -2.13 -13.64
CA GLY A 51 7.24 -2.68 -12.70
C GLY A 51 7.41 -2.14 -11.29
N ILE A 52 6.41 -2.41 -10.44
CA ILE A 52 6.34 -1.88 -9.07
C ILE A 52 7.62 -2.21 -8.29
N SER A 53 8.06 -3.46 -8.30
CA SER A 53 9.25 -3.88 -7.53
C SER A 53 10.55 -3.29 -8.09
N VAL A 54 10.64 -3.12 -9.42
CA VAL A 54 11.82 -2.52 -10.07
C VAL A 54 11.92 -1.04 -9.73
N ASP A 55 10.81 -0.31 -9.83
CA ASP A 55 10.77 1.12 -9.51
C ASP A 55 10.98 1.38 -8.01
N LEU A 56 10.43 0.51 -7.13
CA LEU A 56 10.69 0.59 -5.69
C LEU A 56 12.17 0.36 -5.37
N LEU A 57 12.82 -0.62 -6.01
CA LEU A 57 14.25 -0.84 -5.85
C LEU A 57 15.06 0.39 -6.25
N GLU A 58 14.72 1.00 -7.38
CA GLU A 58 15.40 2.23 -7.84
C GLU A 58 15.27 3.36 -6.82
N LYS A 59 14.09 3.55 -6.21
CA LYS A 59 13.87 4.52 -5.14
C LYS A 59 14.67 4.19 -3.87
N MET A 60 14.65 2.93 -3.45
CA MET A 60 15.41 2.47 -2.29
C MET A 60 16.92 2.72 -2.48
N LEU A 61 17.47 2.36 -3.63
CA LEU A 61 18.89 2.59 -3.95
C LEU A 61 19.23 4.08 -4.02
N GLY A 62 18.30 4.92 -4.52
CA GLY A 62 18.44 6.38 -4.47
C GLY A 62 18.59 6.90 -3.04
N HIS A 63 17.81 6.40 -2.07
CA HIS A 63 17.97 6.72 -0.64
C HIS A 63 19.31 6.21 -0.05
N MET A 64 19.89 5.19 -0.65
CA MET A 64 21.22 4.67 -0.29
C MET A 64 22.36 5.36 -1.06
N ASN A 65 22.10 6.46 -1.78
CA ASN A 65 23.05 7.16 -2.66
C ASN A 65 23.70 6.24 -3.71
N THR A 66 22.93 5.28 -4.22
CA THR A 66 23.35 4.31 -5.23
C THR A 66 22.42 4.39 -6.43
N THR A 67 22.96 4.22 -7.64
CA THR A 67 22.19 4.21 -8.89
C THR A 67 21.93 2.77 -9.32
N LEU A 68 20.71 2.46 -9.73
CA LEU A 68 20.35 1.18 -10.31
C LEU A 68 20.59 1.19 -11.83
N ASN A 69 21.38 0.24 -12.30
CA ASN A 69 21.35 -0.13 -13.71
C ASN A 69 20.35 -1.29 -13.89
N ARG A 70 19.18 -1.00 -14.45
CA ARG A 70 18.11 -2.01 -14.63
C ARG A 70 18.55 -3.20 -15.48
N GLY A 71 19.52 -3.01 -16.38
CA GLY A 71 20.10 -4.08 -17.19
C GLY A 71 20.95 -5.09 -16.41
N GLU A 72 21.34 -4.77 -15.17
CA GLU A 72 22.05 -5.68 -14.26
C GLU A 72 21.12 -6.55 -13.42
N ILE A 73 19.82 -6.27 -13.42
CA ILE A 73 18.82 -7.11 -12.77
C ILE A 73 18.66 -8.38 -13.59
N LYS A 74 18.88 -9.55 -12.98
CA LYS A 74 18.68 -10.84 -13.61
C LYS A 74 17.19 -11.17 -13.64
N LEU A 75 16.59 -11.17 -14.83
CA LEU A 75 15.23 -11.66 -15.04
C LEU A 75 15.30 -13.16 -15.37
N LEU A 76 14.91 -14.00 -14.43
CA LEU A 76 15.04 -15.46 -14.49
C LEU A 76 13.67 -16.15 -14.27
N PRO A 77 13.48 -17.37 -14.75
CA PRO A 77 12.39 -18.23 -14.27
C PRO A 77 12.45 -18.36 -12.74
N TRP A 78 11.27 -18.46 -12.10
CA TRP A 78 11.17 -18.46 -10.63
C TRP A 78 12.08 -19.50 -9.97
N ASP A 79 12.03 -20.75 -10.43
CA ASP A 79 12.82 -21.85 -9.88
C ASP A 79 14.32 -21.56 -9.91
N GLN A 80 14.83 -21.03 -11.02
CA GLN A 80 16.24 -20.68 -11.18
C GLN A 80 16.64 -19.51 -10.28
N GLY A 81 15.84 -18.44 -10.26
CA GLY A 81 16.06 -17.26 -9.41
C GLY A 81 16.02 -17.63 -7.93
N TYR A 82 15.06 -18.46 -7.54
CA TYR A 82 14.91 -18.94 -6.16
C TYR A 82 16.10 -19.78 -5.70
N GLN A 83 16.56 -20.75 -6.51
CA GLN A 83 17.75 -21.56 -6.21
C GLN A 83 19.01 -20.69 -6.11
N MET A 84 19.17 -19.71 -7.01
CA MET A 84 20.27 -18.77 -6.96
C MET A 84 20.25 -17.96 -5.66
N ALA A 85 19.08 -17.46 -5.25
CA ALA A 85 18.93 -16.69 -4.01
C ALA A 85 19.18 -17.54 -2.75
N LEU A 86 18.91 -18.85 -2.78
CA LEU A 86 19.20 -19.77 -1.69
C LEU A 86 20.70 -20.03 -1.52
N HIS A 87 21.44 -20.17 -2.62
CA HIS A 87 22.80 -20.72 -2.57
C HIS A 87 23.91 -19.69 -2.82
N ASP A 88 23.65 -18.63 -3.58
CA ASP A 88 24.67 -17.65 -3.94
C ASP A 88 24.67 -16.48 -2.95
N ASN A 89 25.84 -16.19 -2.41
CA ASN A 89 26.01 -15.06 -1.48
C ASN A 89 25.69 -13.71 -2.16
N ASN A 90 25.28 -12.75 -1.36
CA ASN A 90 24.96 -11.38 -1.82
C ASN A 90 23.92 -11.34 -2.96
N THR A 91 22.95 -12.24 -2.93
CA THR A 91 21.82 -12.25 -3.85
C THR A 91 20.54 -11.82 -3.14
N VAL A 92 19.61 -11.25 -3.88
CA VAL A 92 18.26 -10.95 -3.43
C VAL A 92 17.26 -11.22 -4.54
N ILE A 93 16.20 -11.95 -4.22
CA ILE A 93 15.05 -12.13 -5.12
C ILE A 93 13.86 -11.32 -4.61
N PHE A 94 13.26 -10.53 -5.51
CA PHE A 94 12.13 -9.65 -5.20
C PHE A 94 10.80 -10.34 -5.33
N THR A 95 9.77 -9.67 -4.78
CA THR A 95 8.36 -10.07 -4.93
C THR A 95 8.10 -11.49 -4.43
N THR A 96 8.81 -11.85 -3.38
CA THR A 96 8.75 -13.19 -2.81
C THR A 96 7.74 -13.25 -1.67
N GLY A 97 6.77 -14.17 -1.75
CA GLY A 97 5.84 -14.44 -0.66
C GLY A 97 6.58 -14.93 0.58
N ARG A 98 6.45 -14.17 1.69
CA ARG A 98 6.98 -14.57 2.99
C ARG A 98 5.99 -15.48 3.68
N ILE A 99 6.24 -16.77 3.61
CA ILE A 99 5.42 -17.85 4.17
C ILE A 99 6.22 -18.67 5.19
N PRO A 100 5.58 -19.44 6.09
CA PRO A 100 6.27 -20.20 7.14
C PRO A 100 7.40 -21.08 6.63
N ASP A 101 7.22 -21.77 5.51
CA ASP A 101 8.22 -22.69 4.95
C ASP A 101 9.47 -21.99 4.43
N ARG A 102 9.40 -20.68 4.18
CA ARG A 102 10.52 -19.85 3.70
C ARG A 102 11.14 -18.99 4.77
N GLU A 103 10.50 -18.86 5.95
CA GLU A 103 10.92 -17.92 7.00
C GLU A 103 12.39 -18.06 7.38
N ALA A 104 12.87 -19.28 7.60
CA ALA A 104 14.22 -19.56 8.03
C ALA A 104 15.27 -19.61 6.89
N LEU A 105 14.82 -19.52 5.63
CA LEU A 105 15.69 -19.68 4.45
C LEU A 105 16.34 -18.37 4.01
N PHE A 106 15.74 -17.23 4.34
CA PHE A 106 16.15 -15.91 3.87
C PHE A 106 16.23 -14.89 4.99
N LYS A 107 16.84 -13.74 4.70
CA LYS A 107 16.66 -12.50 5.44
C LYS A 107 15.72 -11.58 4.66
N TRP A 108 14.79 -10.95 5.35
CA TRP A 108 13.64 -10.32 4.74
C TRP A 108 13.68 -8.80 4.84
N VAL A 109 13.40 -8.12 3.72
CA VAL A 109 13.16 -6.67 3.67
C VAL A 109 11.76 -6.45 3.09
N GLY A 110 10.91 -5.78 3.84
CA GLY A 110 9.54 -5.58 3.43
C GLY A 110 8.59 -5.20 4.57
N PRO A 111 7.26 -5.38 4.33
CA PRO A 111 6.67 -5.82 3.05
C PRO A 111 6.82 -4.76 1.95
N ILE A 112 7.00 -5.19 0.70
CA ILE A 112 7.01 -4.29 -0.47
C ILE A 112 5.63 -4.16 -1.10
N SER A 113 4.78 -5.15 -0.93
CA SER A 113 3.38 -5.23 -1.35
C SER A 113 2.75 -6.45 -0.69
N SER A 114 1.54 -6.78 -1.10
CA SER A 114 0.87 -8.03 -0.77
C SER A 114 -0.03 -8.46 -1.93
N ILE A 115 -0.38 -9.73 -1.99
CA ILE A 115 -1.35 -10.27 -2.93
C ILE A 115 -2.39 -11.11 -2.19
N LYS A 116 -3.60 -11.11 -2.70
CA LYS A 116 -4.69 -11.99 -2.27
C LYS A 116 -5.25 -12.68 -3.50
N VAL A 117 -5.66 -13.94 -3.39
CA VAL A 117 -6.48 -14.56 -4.43
C VAL A 117 -7.93 -14.18 -4.19
N VAL A 118 -8.52 -13.54 -5.18
CA VAL A 118 -9.87 -12.96 -5.08
C VAL A 118 -10.76 -13.41 -6.25
N LEU A 119 -12.06 -13.15 -6.12
CA LEU A 119 -12.99 -13.22 -7.24
C LEU A 119 -13.29 -11.82 -7.77
N PHE A 120 -12.96 -11.59 -9.03
CA PHE A 120 -13.40 -10.42 -9.80
C PHE A 120 -14.72 -10.72 -10.49
N ALA A 121 -15.64 -9.79 -10.47
CA ALA A 121 -16.89 -9.85 -11.22
C ALA A 121 -17.21 -8.50 -11.88
N LEU A 122 -18.00 -8.51 -12.93
CA LEU A 122 -18.52 -7.26 -13.51
C LEU A 122 -19.52 -6.63 -12.55
N ASN A 123 -19.47 -5.33 -12.38
CA ASN A 123 -20.34 -4.57 -11.48
C ASN A 123 -21.83 -4.75 -11.84
N GLU A 124 -22.15 -4.84 -13.13
CA GLU A 124 -23.51 -5.06 -13.65
C GLU A 124 -24.14 -6.39 -13.21
N LYS A 125 -23.31 -7.39 -12.81
CA LYS A 125 -23.78 -8.67 -12.31
C LYS A 125 -24.33 -8.60 -10.89
N HIS A 126 -24.00 -7.55 -10.13
CA HIS A 126 -24.46 -7.33 -8.74
C HIS A 126 -24.28 -8.57 -7.83
N ILE A 127 -23.17 -9.29 -8.01
CA ILE A 127 -22.91 -10.53 -7.27
C ILE A 127 -22.69 -10.20 -5.79
N LYS A 128 -23.42 -10.90 -4.93
CA LYS A 128 -23.27 -10.83 -3.48
C LYS A 128 -22.94 -12.20 -2.93
N ILE A 129 -21.82 -12.33 -2.23
CA ILE A 129 -21.36 -13.56 -1.60
C ILE A 129 -21.32 -13.30 -0.09
N ASN A 130 -22.26 -13.86 0.65
CA ASN A 130 -22.38 -13.71 2.10
C ASN A 130 -21.76 -14.91 2.84
N SER A 131 -21.57 -16.02 2.15
CA SER A 131 -21.05 -17.26 2.72
C SER A 131 -20.30 -18.09 1.67
N PRO A 132 -19.39 -19.01 2.07
CA PRO A 132 -18.76 -19.95 1.16
C PRO A 132 -19.75 -20.80 0.34
N GLY A 133 -20.97 -21.00 0.86
CA GLY A 133 -22.02 -21.74 0.14
C GLY A 133 -22.48 -21.07 -1.16
N ASP A 134 -22.42 -19.74 -1.22
CA ASP A 134 -22.87 -18.96 -2.37
C ASP A 134 -21.94 -19.15 -3.56
N LEU A 135 -20.67 -19.54 -3.33
CA LEU A 135 -19.69 -19.82 -4.37
C LEU A 135 -20.08 -21.01 -5.26
N ARG A 136 -20.90 -21.93 -4.75
CA ARG A 136 -21.27 -23.17 -5.46
C ARG A 136 -22.07 -22.95 -6.73
N ALA A 137 -22.86 -21.86 -6.77
CA ALA A 137 -23.71 -21.53 -7.91
C ALA A 137 -22.95 -20.79 -9.02
N LEU A 138 -21.80 -20.20 -8.72
CA LEU A 138 -21.08 -19.32 -9.63
C LEU A 138 -20.26 -20.11 -10.65
N LYS A 139 -20.30 -19.67 -11.91
CA LYS A 139 -19.35 -20.07 -12.95
C LYS A 139 -18.07 -19.24 -12.79
N ILE A 140 -17.00 -19.87 -12.34
CA ILE A 140 -15.76 -19.19 -12.01
C ILE A 140 -14.68 -19.52 -13.06
N GLY A 141 -14.19 -18.50 -13.76
CA GLY A 141 -13.07 -18.62 -14.69
C GLY A 141 -11.75 -18.78 -13.94
N VAL A 142 -10.94 -19.75 -14.38
CA VAL A 142 -9.59 -20.00 -13.85
C VAL A 142 -8.65 -20.35 -15.00
N THR A 143 -7.37 -20.03 -14.86
CA THR A 143 -6.35 -20.47 -15.81
C THR A 143 -6.05 -21.94 -15.57
N ARG A 144 -5.92 -22.72 -16.63
CA ARG A 144 -5.61 -24.17 -16.54
C ARG A 144 -4.29 -24.38 -15.79
N ASP A 145 -4.27 -25.41 -14.95
CA ASP A 145 -3.11 -25.81 -14.14
C ASP A 145 -2.59 -24.70 -13.18
N SER A 146 -3.40 -23.65 -12.93
CA SER A 146 -3.08 -22.60 -11.98
C SER A 146 -3.48 -22.94 -10.54
N ALA A 147 -2.93 -22.21 -9.58
CA ALA A 147 -3.26 -22.39 -8.16
C ALA A 147 -4.68 -21.91 -7.82
N GLU A 148 -5.27 -21.01 -8.61
CA GLU A 148 -6.55 -20.36 -8.32
C GLU A 148 -7.72 -21.33 -8.35
N GLY A 149 -7.68 -22.36 -9.21
CA GLY A 149 -8.70 -23.41 -9.26
C GLY A 149 -8.82 -24.19 -7.94
N PRO A 150 -7.76 -24.83 -7.45
CA PRO A 150 -7.72 -25.47 -6.14
C PRO A 150 -8.09 -24.52 -4.99
N VAL A 151 -7.65 -23.25 -5.03
CA VAL A 151 -7.98 -22.24 -4.02
C VAL A 151 -9.49 -21.94 -4.02
N ALA A 152 -10.11 -21.77 -5.18
CA ALA A 152 -11.55 -21.54 -5.30
C ALA A 152 -12.36 -22.74 -4.77
N ILE A 153 -11.96 -23.96 -5.09
CA ILE A 153 -12.60 -25.20 -4.58
C ILE A 153 -12.50 -25.26 -3.05
N LYS A 154 -11.31 -25.01 -2.50
CA LYS A 154 -11.08 -25.00 -1.04
C LYS A 154 -11.94 -23.94 -0.35
N ALA A 155 -12.18 -22.81 -0.99
CA ALA A 155 -13.05 -21.75 -0.49
C ALA A 155 -14.54 -22.08 -0.56
N GLY A 156 -14.96 -23.11 -1.33
CA GLY A 156 -16.34 -23.59 -1.42
C GLY A 156 -16.94 -23.61 -2.82
N ALA A 157 -16.18 -23.28 -3.87
CA ALA A 157 -16.66 -23.35 -5.25
C ALA A 157 -16.95 -24.81 -5.68
N ASN A 158 -17.93 -24.98 -6.58
CA ASN A 158 -18.22 -26.28 -7.16
C ASN A 158 -17.21 -26.57 -8.29
N PRO A 159 -16.42 -27.67 -8.21
CA PRO A 159 -15.48 -28.04 -9.26
C PRO A 159 -16.11 -28.13 -10.66
N GLY A 160 -17.38 -28.56 -10.76
CA GLY A 160 -18.11 -28.65 -12.03
C GLY A 160 -18.49 -27.31 -12.65
N ASN A 161 -18.37 -26.22 -11.91
CA ASN A 161 -18.65 -24.85 -12.37
C ASN A 161 -17.37 -24.04 -12.64
N LEU A 162 -16.18 -24.64 -12.50
CA LEU A 162 -14.94 -24.01 -12.93
C LEU A 162 -14.84 -24.05 -14.45
N VAL A 163 -14.58 -22.89 -15.04
CA VAL A 163 -14.39 -22.71 -16.48
C VAL A 163 -12.90 -22.46 -16.73
N GLU A 164 -12.20 -23.50 -17.15
CA GLU A 164 -10.76 -23.43 -17.43
C GLU A 164 -10.47 -22.90 -18.83
N LYS A 165 -9.48 -22.00 -18.93
CA LYS A 165 -8.91 -21.51 -20.18
C LYS A 165 -7.39 -21.63 -20.14
N ASN A 166 -6.76 -21.61 -21.32
CA ASN A 166 -5.32 -21.77 -21.42
C ASN A 166 -4.53 -20.55 -20.91
N ASN A 167 -5.12 -19.37 -20.97
CA ASN A 167 -4.49 -18.12 -20.56
C ASN A 167 -5.51 -17.13 -20.03
N THR A 168 -5.03 -16.11 -19.36
CA THR A 168 -5.84 -15.08 -18.71
C THR A 168 -6.62 -14.21 -19.71
N THR A 169 -6.09 -14.00 -20.92
CA THR A 169 -6.79 -13.20 -21.95
C THR A 169 -8.12 -13.85 -22.31
N GLU A 170 -8.14 -15.18 -22.55
CA GLU A 170 -9.36 -15.93 -22.82
C GLU A 170 -10.36 -15.86 -21.66
N ILE A 171 -9.88 -15.85 -20.40
CA ILE A 171 -10.74 -15.68 -19.22
C ILE A 171 -11.39 -14.28 -19.22
N LEU A 172 -10.61 -13.25 -19.49
CA LEU A 172 -11.11 -11.88 -19.53
C LEU A 172 -12.12 -11.69 -20.65
N ASP A 173 -11.94 -12.33 -21.81
CA ASP A 173 -12.90 -12.27 -22.91
C ASP A 173 -14.24 -12.89 -22.52
N ILE A 174 -14.25 -14.06 -21.87
CA ILE A 174 -15.49 -14.70 -21.43
C ILE A 174 -16.12 -14.02 -20.20
N LEU A 175 -15.33 -13.33 -19.39
CA LEU A 175 -15.85 -12.45 -18.31
C LEU A 175 -16.60 -11.27 -18.92
N LYS A 176 -15.98 -10.54 -19.85
CA LYS A 176 -16.59 -9.43 -20.58
C LYS A 176 -17.88 -9.82 -21.32
N ALA A 177 -17.88 -11.03 -21.93
CA ALA A 177 -19.03 -11.57 -22.59
C ALA A 177 -20.13 -12.05 -21.62
N GLY A 178 -19.91 -11.97 -20.30
CA GLY A 178 -20.87 -12.43 -19.29
C GLY A 178 -21.06 -13.96 -19.25
N THR A 179 -20.21 -14.72 -19.91
CA THR A 179 -20.28 -16.21 -20.00
C THR A 179 -19.93 -16.87 -18.68
N ILE A 180 -19.05 -16.24 -17.88
CA ILE A 180 -18.74 -16.58 -16.49
C ILE A 180 -19.28 -15.50 -15.56
N ASP A 181 -19.46 -15.87 -14.30
CA ASP A 181 -19.96 -14.92 -13.28
C ASP A 181 -18.80 -14.19 -12.61
N ALA A 182 -17.68 -14.89 -12.40
CA ALA A 182 -16.50 -14.32 -11.75
C ALA A 182 -15.21 -14.95 -12.29
N TRP A 183 -14.10 -14.27 -12.01
CA TRP A 183 -12.75 -14.70 -12.35
C TRP A 183 -11.89 -14.78 -11.07
N ALA A 184 -11.30 -15.94 -10.80
CA ALA A 184 -10.39 -16.15 -9.68
C ALA A 184 -8.96 -15.78 -10.08
N TYR A 185 -8.37 -14.78 -9.41
CA TYR A 185 -7.00 -14.35 -9.71
C TYR A 185 -6.38 -13.54 -8.54
N PRO A 186 -5.03 -13.42 -8.49
CA PRO A 186 -4.39 -12.49 -7.58
C PRO A 186 -4.81 -11.04 -7.85
N ASP A 187 -5.16 -10.29 -6.81
CA ASP A 187 -5.80 -8.97 -6.88
C ASP A 187 -5.02 -7.93 -7.70
N ILE A 188 -3.79 -7.60 -7.30
CA ILE A 188 -2.97 -6.59 -8.00
C ILE A 188 -2.72 -6.98 -9.46
N VAL A 189 -2.40 -8.25 -9.70
CA VAL A 189 -2.13 -8.75 -11.05
C VAL A 189 -3.41 -8.72 -11.90
N GLY A 190 -4.53 -9.11 -11.29
CA GLY A 190 -5.85 -9.06 -11.93
C GLY A 190 -6.27 -7.66 -12.34
N PHE A 191 -6.09 -6.67 -11.47
CA PHE A 191 -6.33 -5.26 -11.79
C PHE A 191 -5.51 -4.80 -12.99
N TRP A 192 -4.22 -5.14 -13.00
CA TRP A 192 -3.33 -4.75 -14.09
C TRP A 192 -3.74 -5.41 -15.42
N LEU A 193 -4.01 -6.72 -15.41
CA LEU A 193 -4.43 -7.47 -16.61
C LEU A 193 -5.77 -7.01 -17.15
N ALA A 194 -6.76 -6.78 -16.27
CA ALA A 194 -8.07 -6.28 -16.66
C ALA A 194 -7.96 -4.89 -17.33
N ASN A 195 -7.15 -4.00 -16.76
CA ASN A 195 -6.88 -2.68 -17.34
C ASN A 195 -6.19 -2.78 -18.70
N LYS A 196 -5.14 -3.63 -18.83
CA LYS A 196 -4.47 -3.89 -20.11
C LYS A 196 -5.41 -4.49 -21.17
N ALA A 197 -6.41 -5.27 -20.76
CA ALA A 197 -7.46 -5.81 -21.63
C ALA A 197 -8.56 -4.80 -21.97
N GLY A 198 -8.46 -3.55 -21.48
CA GLY A 198 -9.40 -2.45 -21.74
C GLY A 198 -10.68 -2.50 -20.91
N LEU A 199 -10.69 -3.21 -19.76
CA LEU A 199 -11.70 -3.04 -18.72
C LEU A 199 -11.38 -1.81 -17.89
N ASN A 200 -12.35 -0.89 -17.74
CA ASN A 200 -12.18 0.22 -16.80
C ASN A 200 -12.36 -0.25 -15.37
N ALA A 201 -11.67 0.40 -14.44
CA ALA A 201 -11.75 0.07 -13.01
C ALA A 201 -13.17 0.17 -12.42
N SER A 202 -14.05 0.90 -13.11
CA SER A 202 -15.45 1.07 -12.78
C SER A 202 -16.37 -0.06 -13.27
N GLU A 203 -15.88 -0.94 -14.15
CA GLU A 203 -16.70 -2.00 -14.76
C GLU A 203 -16.65 -3.30 -13.96
N TYR A 204 -15.70 -3.43 -13.03
CA TYR A 204 -15.49 -4.66 -12.25
C TYR A 204 -15.07 -4.39 -10.82
N GLU A 205 -15.33 -5.33 -9.95
CA GLU A 205 -15.03 -5.25 -8.53
C GLU A 205 -14.54 -6.59 -7.99
N ILE A 206 -13.88 -6.56 -6.81
CA ILE A 206 -13.62 -7.76 -6.00
C ILE A 206 -14.90 -8.06 -5.21
N VAL A 207 -15.49 -9.21 -5.48
CA VAL A 207 -16.73 -9.67 -4.81
C VAL A 207 -16.48 -10.65 -3.66
N TYR A 208 -15.28 -11.28 -3.62
CA TYR A 208 -14.93 -12.23 -2.55
C TYR A 208 -13.41 -12.45 -2.45
N GLU A 209 -12.90 -12.62 -1.23
CA GLU A 209 -11.52 -13.04 -0.96
C GLU A 209 -11.48 -14.56 -0.80
N LEU A 210 -10.81 -15.25 -1.72
CA LEU A 210 -10.67 -16.72 -1.69
C LEU A 210 -9.56 -17.19 -0.76
N GLU A 211 -8.50 -16.41 -0.63
CA GLU A 211 -7.34 -16.71 0.20
C GLU A 211 -6.87 -15.46 0.94
N LYS A 212 -6.30 -15.69 2.13
CA LYS A 212 -5.74 -14.60 2.94
C LYS A 212 -4.57 -13.94 2.24
N GLU A 213 -4.35 -12.69 2.58
CA GLU A 213 -3.24 -11.86 2.12
C GLU A 213 -1.89 -12.54 2.35
N THR A 214 -1.10 -12.64 1.29
CA THR A 214 0.29 -13.07 1.33
C THR A 214 1.18 -11.85 1.14
N PRO A 215 1.93 -11.43 2.15
CA PRO A 215 2.83 -10.30 2.03
C PRO A 215 4.05 -10.66 1.18
N LEU A 216 4.43 -9.73 0.29
CA LEU A 216 5.57 -9.84 -0.62
C LEU A 216 6.76 -9.06 -0.09
N TYR A 217 7.92 -9.67 -0.16
CA TYR A 217 9.18 -9.16 0.39
C TYR A 217 10.32 -9.27 -0.63
N CYS A 218 11.42 -8.58 -0.35
CA CYS A 218 12.72 -8.89 -0.91
C CYS A 218 13.37 -9.97 -0.04
N ALA A 219 13.65 -11.13 -0.61
CA ALA A 219 14.28 -12.26 0.08
C ALA A 219 15.77 -12.26 -0.21
N PHE A 220 16.56 -11.83 0.77
CA PHE A 220 18.03 -11.82 0.71
C PHE A 220 18.59 -13.18 1.08
N ASN A 221 19.66 -13.60 0.41
CA ASN A 221 20.42 -14.78 0.81
C ASN A 221 20.76 -14.71 2.31
N LYS A 222 20.66 -15.84 3.00
CA LYS A 222 20.85 -15.94 4.46
C LYS A 222 22.23 -15.44 4.94
N ASN A 223 23.25 -15.54 4.10
CA ASN A 223 24.62 -15.10 4.41
C ASN A 223 24.84 -13.59 4.15
N THR A 224 23.88 -12.87 3.59
CA THR A 224 23.96 -11.41 3.46
C THR A 224 24.10 -10.76 4.83
N SER A 225 24.96 -9.74 4.96
CA SER A 225 25.22 -9.10 6.25
C SER A 225 23.95 -8.44 6.81
N ASP A 226 23.76 -8.48 8.13
CA ASP A 226 22.60 -7.86 8.79
C ASP A 226 22.59 -6.34 8.59
N SER A 227 23.76 -5.72 8.49
CA SER A 227 23.88 -4.29 8.20
C SER A 227 23.37 -3.94 6.81
N THR A 228 23.62 -4.80 5.80
CA THR A 228 23.07 -4.63 4.44
C THR A 228 21.54 -4.75 4.45
N VAL A 229 20.99 -5.81 5.06
CA VAL A 229 19.56 -6.03 5.16
C VAL A 229 18.86 -4.85 5.88
N LYS A 230 19.45 -4.38 6.97
CA LYS A 230 18.96 -3.22 7.71
C LYS A 230 18.97 -1.95 6.85
N ALA A 231 20.04 -1.70 6.11
CA ALA A 231 20.13 -0.53 5.22
C ALA A 231 19.02 -0.54 4.13
N PHE A 232 18.74 -1.70 3.54
CA PHE A 232 17.63 -1.85 2.58
C PHE A 232 16.26 -1.64 3.24
N GLN A 233 16.06 -2.13 4.48
CA GLN A 233 14.81 -1.89 5.21
C GLN A 233 14.61 -0.40 5.53
N GLU A 234 15.66 0.28 5.94
CA GLU A 234 15.61 1.73 6.19
C GLU A 234 15.31 2.51 4.91
N ALA A 235 15.93 2.14 3.78
CA ALA A 235 15.65 2.72 2.48
C ALA A 235 14.19 2.51 2.04
N LEU A 236 13.64 1.31 2.25
CA LEU A 236 12.22 1.03 2.00
C LEU A 236 11.30 1.89 2.88
N ASN A 237 11.63 2.03 4.17
CA ASN A 237 10.86 2.87 5.08
C ASN A 237 10.87 4.34 4.63
N GLN A 238 12.01 4.85 4.13
CA GLN A 238 12.10 6.19 3.55
C GLN A 238 11.25 6.32 2.27
N THR A 239 11.28 5.30 1.39
CA THR A 239 10.46 5.26 0.17
C THR A 239 8.96 5.33 0.49
N LYS A 240 8.53 4.70 1.60
CA LYS A 240 7.13 4.71 2.06
C LYS A 240 6.73 5.96 2.83
N LYS A 241 7.70 6.73 3.30
CA LYS A 241 7.42 7.97 4.04
C LYS A 241 6.93 9.05 3.06
N GLY A 242 5.82 9.69 3.40
CA GLY A 242 5.32 10.86 2.67
C GLY A 242 6.31 12.01 2.71
N LYS A 243 6.43 12.75 1.62
CA LYS A 243 7.27 13.95 1.54
C LYS A 243 6.66 15.06 2.40
N GLU A 244 7.48 15.80 3.13
CA GLU A 244 7.01 16.88 4.04
C GLU A 244 6.11 17.90 3.32
N ALA A 245 6.44 18.25 2.06
CA ALA A 245 5.68 19.24 1.31
C ALA A 245 4.31 18.76 0.82
N SER A 246 4.14 17.46 0.51
CA SER A 246 2.92 16.95 -0.15
C SER A 246 2.23 15.81 0.63
N GLY A 247 2.92 15.19 1.56
CA GLY A 247 2.46 13.98 2.23
C GLY A 247 2.47 12.72 1.34
N VAL A 248 2.73 12.85 0.03
CA VAL A 248 2.78 11.72 -0.93
C VAL A 248 4.14 11.04 -0.86
N SER A 249 4.14 9.73 -0.72
CA SER A 249 5.36 8.92 -0.73
C SER A 249 5.79 8.54 -2.15
N ASP A 250 7.07 8.21 -2.32
CA ASP A 250 7.55 7.62 -3.56
C ASP A 250 6.90 6.26 -3.83
N PHE A 251 6.53 5.52 -2.78
CA PHE A 251 5.78 4.27 -2.87
C PHE A 251 4.41 4.47 -3.54
N GLU A 252 3.61 5.44 -3.07
CA GLU A 252 2.30 5.76 -3.65
C GLU A 252 2.42 6.20 -5.12
N MET A 253 3.45 6.99 -5.46
CA MET A 253 3.71 7.39 -6.84
C MET A 253 4.06 6.21 -7.74
N VAL A 254 4.78 5.21 -7.23
CA VAL A 254 5.06 3.97 -7.96
C VAL A 254 3.77 3.18 -8.18
N LEU A 255 2.94 3.00 -7.15
CA LEU A 255 1.65 2.31 -7.31
C LEU A 255 0.76 3.01 -8.34
N TYR A 256 0.66 4.34 -8.29
CA TYR A 256 -0.15 5.13 -9.22
C TYR A 256 0.25 4.97 -10.69
N ARG A 257 1.52 4.66 -10.95
CA ARG A 257 2.02 4.42 -12.33
C ARG A 257 1.48 3.13 -12.93
N TYR A 258 1.28 2.09 -12.12
CA TYR A 258 0.98 0.74 -12.59
C TYR A 258 -0.43 0.25 -12.29
N LEU A 259 -1.10 0.83 -11.32
CA LEU A 259 -2.41 0.38 -10.87
C LEU A 259 -3.51 1.38 -11.23
N PRO A 260 -4.69 0.90 -11.62
CA PRO A 260 -5.84 1.78 -11.77
C PRO A 260 -6.25 2.35 -10.41
N VAL A 261 -6.89 3.53 -10.43
CA VAL A 261 -7.57 4.05 -9.24
C VAL A 261 -8.97 3.46 -9.19
N LEU A 262 -9.29 2.82 -8.09
CA LEU A 262 -10.52 2.06 -7.90
C LEU A 262 -11.59 2.92 -7.22
N TYR A 263 -12.85 2.62 -7.52
CA TYR A 263 -13.97 3.08 -6.72
C TYR A 263 -14.22 2.07 -5.58
N GLY A 264 -14.63 2.56 -4.41
CA GLY A 264 -15.02 1.72 -3.28
C GLY A 264 -16.53 1.75 -3.10
N ARG A 265 -17.05 0.85 -2.27
CA ARG A 265 -18.43 0.92 -1.80
C ARG A 265 -18.46 1.70 -0.49
N SER A 266 -19.32 2.71 -0.43
CA SER A 266 -19.65 3.38 0.83
C SER A 266 -20.53 2.48 1.69
N ASN A 267 -20.23 2.47 2.99
CA ASN A 267 -21.08 1.81 3.98
C ASN A 267 -22.08 2.78 4.64
N MET A 268 -22.06 4.05 4.23
CA MET A 268 -22.97 5.08 4.73
C MET A 268 -23.60 5.87 3.58
N THR A 269 -24.86 6.22 3.76
CA THR A 269 -25.50 7.18 2.83
C THR A 269 -25.02 8.60 3.08
N SER A 270 -25.09 9.47 2.08
CA SER A 270 -24.75 10.90 2.24
C SER A 270 -25.52 11.55 3.40
N HIS A 271 -26.77 11.13 3.63
CA HIS A 271 -27.57 11.61 4.77
C HIS A 271 -26.94 11.22 6.11
N GLN A 272 -26.56 9.96 6.30
CA GLN A 272 -25.91 9.48 7.52
C GLN A 272 -24.58 10.19 7.78
N ILE A 273 -23.79 10.46 6.71
CA ILE A 273 -22.56 11.24 6.82
C ILE A 273 -22.86 12.66 7.28
N MET A 274 -23.85 13.33 6.69
CA MET A 274 -24.24 14.69 7.10
C MET A 274 -24.76 14.74 8.52
N ASP A 275 -25.52 13.76 8.98
CA ASP A 275 -25.99 13.66 10.36
C ASP A 275 -24.83 13.50 11.34
N LEU A 276 -23.82 12.70 10.99
CA LEU A 276 -22.61 12.55 11.79
C LEU A 276 -21.83 13.88 11.89
N LEU A 277 -21.67 14.62 10.78
CA LEU A 277 -21.02 15.93 10.78
C LEU A 277 -21.78 16.95 11.58
N ASN A 278 -23.12 17.00 11.46
CA ASN A 278 -23.99 17.91 12.20
C ASN A 278 -23.91 17.65 13.71
N LYS A 279 -24.01 16.38 14.12
CA LYS A 279 -23.87 15.95 15.51
C LYS A 279 -22.50 16.35 16.06
N THR A 280 -21.43 16.06 15.33
CA THR A 280 -20.07 16.33 15.77
C THR A 280 -19.83 17.86 15.90
N SER A 281 -20.35 18.65 14.96
CA SER A 281 -20.30 20.12 15.03
C SER A 281 -20.98 20.63 16.32
N ALA A 282 -22.19 20.16 16.62
CA ALA A 282 -22.91 20.53 17.86
C ALA A 282 -22.18 20.06 19.13
N ASP A 283 -21.49 18.92 19.10
CA ASP A 283 -20.68 18.44 20.22
C ASP A 283 -19.45 19.36 20.43
N ILE A 284 -18.81 19.84 19.36
CA ILE A 284 -17.70 20.80 19.40
C ILE A 284 -18.16 22.14 19.97
N GLU A 285 -19.30 22.65 19.52
CA GLU A 285 -19.90 23.90 20.04
C GLU A 285 -20.14 23.85 21.54
N ARG A 286 -20.50 22.71 22.08
CA ARG A 286 -20.70 22.50 23.52
C ARG A 286 -19.41 22.29 24.31
N ASN A 287 -18.49 21.49 23.81
CA ASN A 287 -17.22 21.15 24.45
C ASN A 287 -16.19 20.68 23.42
N ALA A 288 -15.48 21.58 22.79
CA ALA A 288 -14.48 21.28 21.75
C ALA A 288 -13.40 20.32 22.24
N SER A 289 -12.73 20.62 23.35
CA SER A 289 -11.61 19.82 23.86
C SER A 289 -12.04 18.38 24.22
N GLY A 290 -13.17 18.21 24.88
CA GLY A 290 -13.71 16.88 25.21
C GLY A 290 -14.08 16.10 23.97
N THR A 291 -14.65 16.75 22.95
CA THR A 291 -15.02 16.12 21.67
C THR A 291 -13.76 15.65 20.91
N PHE A 292 -12.70 16.46 20.85
CA PHE A 292 -11.43 16.09 20.19
C PHE A 292 -10.78 14.87 20.83
N ILE A 293 -10.74 14.81 22.15
CA ILE A 293 -10.22 13.67 22.90
C ILE A 293 -11.03 12.40 22.54
N ASN A 294 -12.37 12.48 22.57
CA ASN A 294 -13.24 11.35 22.29
C ASN A 294 -13.12 10.84 20.85
N ILE A 295 -13.00 11.74 19.87
CA ILE A 295 -12.77 11.35 18.46
C ILE A 295 -11.44 10.62 18.35
N SER A 296 -10.35 11.19 18.87
CA SER A 296 -9.00 10.62 18.76
C SER A 296 -8.82 9.32 19.55
N ALA A 297 -9.58 9.14 20.63
CA ALA A 297 -9.66 7.89 21.39
C ALA A 297 -10.50 6.81 20.70
N GLY A 298 -11.18 7.12 19.59
CA GLY A 298 -12.02 6.18 18.85
C GLY A 298 -13.29 5.78 19.63
N ALA A 299 -13.90 6.75 20.35
CA ALA A 299 -15.17 6.50 21.05
C ALA A 299 -16.25 6.05 20.06
N ARG A 300 -17.07 5.06 20.45
CA ARG A 300 -18.10 4.42 19.59
C ARG A 300 -19.01 5.43 18.88
N SER A 301 -19.36 6.52 19.56
CA SER A 301 -20.19 7.60 18.97
C SER A 301 -19.59 8.28 17.74
N TYR A 302 -18.30 8.05 17.45
CA TYR A 302 -17.53 8.62 16.36
C TYR A 302 -16.81 7.58 15.49
N LYS A 303 -16.90 6.29 15.81
CA LYS A 303 -16.18 5.20 15.14
C LYS A 303 -17.02 3.92 15.01
N ASP A 304 -18.33 4.02 14.83
CA ASP A 304 -19.20 2.83 14.68
C ASP A 304 -18.95 2.11 13.33
N ASN A 305 -18.40 2.79 12.32
CA ASN A 305 -18.04 2.21 11.04
C ASN A 305 -16.50 2.25 10.86
N PRO A 306 -15.82 1.09 10.72
CA PRO A 306 -14.36 1.02 10.57
C PRO A 306 -13.84 1.64 9.27
N ASP A 307 -14.67 1.73 8.24
CA ASP A 307 -14.31 2.28 6.93
C ASP A 307 -14.36 3.82 6.89
N ILE A 308 -14.94 4.44 7.93
CA ILE A 308 -15.11 5.89 8.03
C ILE A 308 -14.03 6.50 8.91
N ALA A 309 -13.40 7.56 8.41
CA ALA A 309 -12.49 8.37 9.19
C ALA A 309 -13.11 9.75 9.46
N LEU A 310 -13.47 9.98 10.73
CA LEU A 310 -13.88 11.30 11.21
C LEU A 310 -12.65 12.09 11.66
N PHE A 311 -12.56 13.35 11.26
CA PHE A 311 -11.48 14.25 11.66
C PHE A 311 -11.97 15.69 11.92
N VAL A 312 -11.17 16.43 12.62
CA VAL A 312 -11.38 17.89 12.85
C VAL A 312 -10.08 18.60 12.57
N ILE A 313 -10.16 19.67 11.80
CA ILE A 313 -9.04 20.62 11.59
C ILE A 313 -9.49 22.03 11.95
N ASP A 314 -8.54 22.90 12.28
CA ASP A 314 -8.83 24.33 12.38
C ASP A 314 -8.83 25.00 10.98
N THR A 315 -9.12 26.27 10.92
CA THR A 315 -9.13 27.05 9.66
C THR A 315 -7.75 27.27 9.05
N LYS A 316 -6.67 26.84 9.74
CA LYS A 316 -5.28 26.83 9.24
C LYS A 316 -4.82 25.42 8.87
N ALA A 317 -5.74 24.46 8.78
CA ALA A 317 -5.48 23.05 8.51
C ALA A 317 -4.61 22.34 9.57
N ILE A 318 -4.61 22.80 10.82
CA ILE A 318 -4.02 22.07 11.94
C ILE A 318 -4.99 20.98 12.38
N VAL A 319 -4.53 19.73 12.45
CA VAL A 319 -5.37 18.60 12.89
C VAL A 319 -5.63 18.68 14.39
N MET A 320 -6.89 18.81 14.77
CA MET A 320 -7.34 18.87 16.17
C MET A 320 -7.76 17.51 16.69
N ALA A 321 -8.31 16.64 15.83
CA ALA A 321 -8.71 15.28 16.15
C ALA A 321 -8.76 14.39 14.89
N HIS A 322 -8.51 13.09 15.05
CA HIS A 322 -8.64 12.12 13.96
C HIS A 322 -8.94 10.71 14.50
N SER A 323 -10.06 10.11 14.08
CA SER A 323 -10.55 8.85 14.66
C SER A 323 -9.73 7.61 14.30
N SER A 324 -9.04 7.61 13.15
CA SER A 324 -8.24 6.48 12.66
C SER A 324 -6.73 6.78 12.61
N ARG A 325 -6.32 8.04 12.75
CA ARG A 325 -4.92 8.49 12.69
C ARG A 325 -4.61 9.54 13.77
N PRO A 326 -4.70 9.19 15.05
CA PRO A 326 -4.48 10.14 16.15
C PRO A 326 -3.06 10.71 16.19
N GLU A 327 -2.09 10.05 15.53
CA GLU A 327 -0.71 10.55 15.39
C GLU A 327 -0.60 11.84 14.56
N LEU A 328 -1.64 12.19 13.80
CA LEU A 328 -1.67 13.45 13.04
C LEU A 328 -2.06 14.66 13.88
N VAL A 329 -2.58 14.46 15.09
CA VAL A 329 -3.02 15.59 15.94
C VAL A 329 -1.86 16.56 16.18
N GLY A 330 -2.10 17.85 15.88
CA GLY A 330 -1.11 18.93 15.94
C GLY A 330 -0.32 19.14 14.65
N SER A 331 -0.41 18.26 13.64
CA SER A 331 0.24 18.47 12.34
C SER A 331 -0.50 19.52 11.50
N ASN A 332 0.26 20.24 10.67
CA ASN A 332 -0.30 21.14 9.66
C ASN A 332 -0.38 20.42 8.31
N GLU A 333 -1.58 20.23 7.82
CA GLU A 333 -1.87 19.47 6.60
C GLU A 333 -2.18 20.36 5.37
N THR A 334 -1.93 21.67 5.44
CA THR A 334 -2.27 22.63 4.36
C THR A 334 -1.70 22.20 2.99
N ASN A 335 -0.46 21.70 2.99
CA ASN A 335 0.23 21.31 1.75
C ASN A 335 0.02 19.85 1.36
N ARG A 336 -0.80 19.11 2.11
CA ARG A 336 -1.07 17.71 1.79
C ARG A 336 -1.77 17.60 0.44
N ALA A 337 -1.17 16.83 -0.44
CA ALA A 337 -1.70 16.51 -1.75
C ALA A 337 -1.98 15.01 -1.87
N ASP A 338 -2.78 14.63 -2.84
CA ASP A 338 -2.92 13.24 -3.28
C ASP A 338 -1.87 12.87 -4.34
N VAL A 339 -1.86 11.64 -4.81
CA VAL A 339 -0.90 11.15 -5.81
C VAL A 339 -1.03 11.84 -7.18
N SER A 340 -2.16 12.49 -7.47
CA SER A 340 -2.38 13.32 -8.67
C SER A 340 -1.86 14.75 -8.49
N GLY A 341 -1.44 15.13 -7.28
CA GLY A 341 -1.00 16.47 -6.92
C GLY A 341 -2.12 17.41 -6.44
N LYS A 342 -3.35 16.91 -6.27
CA LYS A 342 -4.48 17.71 -5.76
C LYS A 342 -4.30 18.02 -4.27
N LYS A 343 -4.24 19.29 -3.91
CA LYS A 343 -4.21 19.78 -2.51
C LYS A 343 -5.62 19.80 -1.92
N PHE A 344 -6.14 18.63 -1.59
CA PHE A 344 -7.53 18.46 -1.19
C PHE A 344 -7.87 19.10 0.18
N ILE A 345 -6.90 19.17 1.12
CA ILE A 345 -7.12 19.85 2.41
C ILE A 345 -7.26 21.36 2.22
N GLU A 346 -6.40 21.96 1.39
CA GLU A 346 -6.50 23.40 1.06
C GLU A 346 -7.84 23.73 0.39
N ALA A 347 -8.26 22.88 -0.57
CA ALA A 347 -9.55 23.02 -1.25
C ALA A 347 -10.73 22.89 -0.26
N MET A 348 -10.67 21.93 0.66
CA MET A 348 -11.68 21.71 1.69
C MET A 348 -11.81 22.90 2.65
N VAL A 349 -10.69 23.46 3.12
CA VAL A 349 -10.69 24.66 3.98
C VAL A 349 -11.33 25.85 3.25
N ALA A 350 -10.91 26.09 2.00
CA ALA A 350 -11.46 27.17 1.19
C ALA A 350 -12.97 26.99 0.93
N GLY A 351 -13.40 25.77 0.63
CA GLY A 351 -14.81 25.43 0.43
C GLY A 351 -15.65 25.60 1.69
N ALA A 352 -15.14 25.16 2.85
CA ALA A 352 -15.82 25.31 4.14
C ALA A 352 -16.01 26.78 4.51
N LEU A 353 -14.96 27.60 4.38
CA LEU A 353 -15.04 29.03 4.68
C LEU A 353 -15.99 29.78 3.73
N LYS A 354 -16.07 29.38 2.48
CA LYS A 354 -16.93 30.01 1.47
C LYS A 354 -18.39 29.56 1.56
N ASN A 355 -18.63 28.26 1.70
CA ASN A 355 -19.95 27.65 1.52
C ASN A 355 -20.52 27.04 2.82
N GLY A 356 -19.73 26.97 3.88
CA GLY A 356 -20.10 26.34 5.17
C GLY A 356 -20.02 24.81 5.18
N ALA A 357 -20.21 24.14 4.05
CA ALA A 357 -20.11 22.69 3.90
C ALA A 357 -19.79 22.32 2.45
N GLY A 358 -19.32 21.08 2.21
CA GLY A 358 -19.02 20.60 0.88
C GLY A 358 -18.43 19.21 0.88
N GLN A 359 -17.88 18.84 -0.29
CA GLN A 359 -17.22 17.57 -0.55
C GLN A 359 -15.99 17.81 -1.42
N GLU A 360 -14.89 17.10 -1.11
CA GLU A 360 -13.69 17.06 -1.94
C GLU A 360 -13.27 15.61 -2.21
N ASP A 361 -13.11 15.28 -3.48
CA ASP A 361 -12.63 13.97 -3.91
C ASP A 361 -11.12 13.97 -4.08
N TYR A 362 -10.47 12.88 -3.69
CA TYR A 362 -9.04 12.71 -3.81
C TYR A 362 -8.67 11.23 -3.92
N ILE A 363 -7.41 10.93 -4.31
CA ILE A 363 -6.90 9.56 -4.46
C ILE A 363 -6.10 9.19 -3.21
N TYR A 364 -6.37 8.01 -2.66
CA TYR A 364 -5.74 7.54 -1.43
C TYR A 364 -5.27 6.09 -1.53
N SER A 365 -4.05 5.84 -1.00
CA SER A 365 -3.55 4.49 -0.77
C SER A 365 -4.06 4.01 0.59
N ASP A 366 -5.02 3.09 0.57
CA ASP A 366 -5.58 2.56 1.81
C ASP A 366 -4.65 1.52 2.43
N PRO A 367 -4.17 1.71 3.67
CA PRO A 367 -3.25 0.76 4.30
C PRO A 367 -3.88 -0.61 4.56
N ASN A 368 -5.22 -0.72 4.56
CA ASN A 368 -5.96 -1.95 4.80
C ASN A 368 -6.45 -2.64 3.52
N ARG A 369 -6.21 -2.02 2.35
CA ARG A 369 -6.63 -2.54 1.05
C ARG A 369 -5.52 -2.38 0.03
N THR A 370 -5.38 -3.35 -0.84
CA THR A 370 -4.44 -3.26 -1.95
C THR A 370 -4.93 -2.26 -3.00
N GLY A 371 -4.06 -1.34 -3.42
CA GLY A 371 -4.33 -0.41 -4.52
C GLY A 371 -4.57 1.03 -4.08
N LEU A 372 -5.04 1.81 -5.04
CA LEU A 372 -5.38 3.22 -4.90
C LEU A 372 -6.88 3.37 -5.07
N TYR A 373 -7.48 4.21 -4.24
CA TYR A 373 -8.94 4.39 -4.22
C TYR A 373 -9.33 5.86 -4.31
N TYR A 374 -10.41 6.14 -5.01
CA TYR A 374 -11.09 7.42 -4.88
C TYR A 374 -11.77 7.49 -3.53
N LYS A 375 -11.46 8.53 -2.77
CA LYS A 375 -12.10 8.89 -1.51
C LYS A 375 -12.81 10.21 -1.64
N SER A 376 -13.89 10.37 -0.89
CA SER A 376 -14.61 11.63 -0.72
C SER A 376 -14.47 12.09 0.71
N ALA A 377 -13.98 13.31 0.90
CA ALA A 377 -14.00 14.01 2.18
C ALA A 377 -15.22 14.95 2.21
N TYR A 378 -16.24 14.56 2.93
CA TYR A 378 -17.38 15.44 3.25
C TYR A 378 -17.00 16.31 4.43
N TYR A 379 -17.36 17.59 4.39
CA TYR A 379 -16.96 18.51 5.46
C TYR A 379 -18.02 19.56 5.78
N ARG A 380 -17.94 20.07 7.01
CA ARG A 380 -18.79 21.13 7.54
C ARG A 380 -17.99 22.06 8.43
N LEU A 381 -18.22 23.38 8.25
CA LEU A 381 -17.69 24.43 9.14
C LEU A 381 -18.46 24.41 10.46
N SER A 382 -17.73 24.35 11.57
CA SER A 382 -18.23 24.48 12.92
C SER A 382 -17.83 25.83 13.49
N LYS A 383 -18.74 26.48 14.20
CA LYS A 383 -18.55 27.79 14.83
C LYS A 383 -18.57 27.64 16.33
N VAL A 384 -17.60 28.22 17.01
CA VAL A 384 -17.61 28.36 18.46
C VAL A 384 -17.87 29.82 18.79
N SER A 385 -18.94 30.09 19.55
CA SER A 385 -19.39 31.46 19.85
C SER A 385 -19.56 32.31 18.58
N ASP A 386 -20.20 31.75 17.54
CA ASP A 386 -20.44 32.36 16.21
C ASP A 386 -19.19 32.68 15.37
N VAL A 387 -18.01 32.28 15.83
CA VAL A 387 -16.76 32.44 15.07
C VAL A 387 -16.45 31.12 14.33
N PRO A 388 -16.18 31.15 13.00
CA PRO A 388 -15.69 30.00 12.27
C PRO A 388 -14.34 29.57 12.82
N GLU A 389 -14.26 28.38 13.41
CA GLU A 389 -13.05 27.95 14.10
C GLU A 389 -12.58 26.58 13.64
N TYR A 390 -13.50 25.65 13.42
CA TYR A 390 -13.15 24.27 13.08
C TYR A 390 -13.91 23.78 11.83
N ILE A 391 -13.30 22.81 11.16
CA ILE A 391 -13.90 22.08 10.06
C ILE A 391 -13.94 20.63 10.47
N VAL A 392 -15.15 20.09 10.60
CA VAL A 392 -15.41 18.69 10.84
C VAL A 392 -15.47 18.00 9.50
N GLY A 393 -14.71 16.92 9.30
CA GLY A 393 -14.69 16.16 8.07
C GLY A 393 -14.89 14.67 8.31
N CYS A 394 -15.52 14.02 7.34
CA CYS A 394 -15.72 12.57 7.29
C CYS A 394 -15.23 12.05 5.95
N ILE A 395 -14.34 11.05 5.99
CA ILE A 395 -13.77 10.43 4.80
C ILE A 395 -14.46 9.10 4.56
N ASP A 396 -14.91 8.88 3.32
CA ASP A 396 -15.49 7.64 2.86
C ASP A 396 -14.97 7.28 1.46
N TYR A 397 -15.23 6.06 0.97
CA TYR A 397 -14.98 5.70 -0.41
C TYR A 397 -15.93 6.47 -1.34
N LYS A 398 -15.39 6.91 -2.48
CA LYS A 398 -16.23 7.45 -3.55
C LYS A 398 -16.87 6.31 -4.31
N GLU A 399 -18.19 6.32 -4.40
CA GLU A 399 -18.94 5.41 -5.26
C GLU A 399 -18.91 5.91 -6.71
N GLU A 400 -18.90 4.97 -7.64
CA GLU A 400 -19.04 5.29 -9.06
C GLU A 400 -20.39 5.91 -9.36
N GLY A 401 -20.41 6.92 -10.24
CA GLY A 401 -21.65 7.60 -10.65
C GLY A 401 -22.24 8.55 -9.61
N SER A 402 -21.64 8.70 -8.43
CA SER A 402 -22.00 9.76 -7.50
C SER A 402 -21.67 11.11 -8.17
N LYS A 403 -22.69 11.81 -8.66
CA LYS A 403 -22.53 13.16 -9.20
C LYS A 403 -22.14 14.10 -8.07
N ASN A 404 -21.09 14.89 -8.29
CA ASN A 404 -20.72 16.02 -7.44
C ASN A 404 -21.84 17.03 -7.34
#